data_c010aae9f89f0d9ba3f67c39908bb05d
#
_entry.id   c010aae9f89f0d9ba3f67c39908bb05d
#
_cell.length_a   1.000
_cell.length_b   1.000
_cell.length_c   1.000
_cell.angle_alpha   90.00
_cell.angle_beta   90.00
_cell.angle_gamma   90.00
#
_symmetry.space_group_name_H-M   'P 1'
#
loop_
_entity.id
_entity.type
_entity.pdbx_description
1 polymer ?
#
loop_
_entity_poly.entity_id
_entity_poly.type
_entity_poly.pdbx_seq_one_letter_code
_entity_poly.pdbx_strand_id
1 'polypeptide(L)'
;MSSTLTTHILAQEDPGGIDGAIQSVFGPFVDFLETAVFFSVPVLGADLPLVVVWLVAGGVFCNVYLRVRPIKDAKQAIRAVRGMLAKKSDPGQVTSFQAFATELAGTIGLGNIAGVAVAITMGGPGASFWIATAGVLGMAVKLAEATLGQMFRRVNDDGTVAAGPMYFLEYGLKSIGKPKLGLSLGYFYAIGMAFAVMGAGNIFQANQVAMHLTDITGGEDSFLFGNGWIVGIAMAIPAAVVLIGGINSIANATSRLVPVMSVLYAVAVFVVLGFNFSEIPNAFVQIFQGAFTPEGISGGILGVAIIGIQRALFSNVAGVGTAALAHGVTKNRRPAEEGLVAAWEPFLDSVIVCTLTAVAIVVTGEHLNEGADGITLATNAFATVSYGFTFILTACIVLFAFSTVLSYCYYGQINFGYIFNDNKRAKQIYSVIYIIMIVVGASVSLDTVVRFSDATFFLVAIPNLLGIYLLAKPLRKEISSYRQAAAAGEIEPVPKKDRVNLLDHGFPTNQAKKKEDPHV
;
A
#
# COMPACT_ATOMS: atom_id res chain seq x y z
N MET A 1 28.80 -14.28 9.39
CA MET A 1 28.10 -15.38 8.68
C MET A 1 26.63 -15.01 8.49
N SER A 2 26.38 -13.76 8.10
CA SER A 2 25.02 -13.15 8.07
C SER A 2 24.48 -12.93 6.65
N SER A 3 25.17 -13.32 5.59
CA SER A 3 24.71 -13.06 4.21
C SER A 3 24.30 -14.33 3.43
N THR A 4 24.24 -15.49 4.07
CA THR A 4 24.13 -16.77 3.35
C THR A 4 22.73 -17.36 3.28
N LEU A 5 21.74 -16.86 4.01
CA LEU A 5 20.38 -17.45 3.99
C LEU A 5 19.43 -16.76 2.99
N THR A 6 19.65 -15.50 2.68
CA THR A 6 18.86 -14.80 1.64
C THR A 6 19.35 -15.11 0.22
N THR A 7 20.60 -15.59 0.08
CA THR A 7 21.28 -15.79 -1.22
C THR A 7 20.92 -17.11 -1.91
N HIS A 8 20.28 -18.07 -1.24
CA HIS A 8 20.07 -19.40 -1.83
C HIS A 8 18.67 -19.66 -2.41
N ILE A 9 17.69 -18.81 -2.15
CA ILE A 9 16.30 -19.07 -2.57
C ILE A 9 15.91 -18.30 -3.84
N LEU A 10 16.63 -17.23 -4.20
CA LEU A 10 16.27 -16.36 -5.33
C LEU A 10 17.40 -16.14 -6.35
N ALA A 11 18.39 -17.01 -6.39
CA ALA A 11 19.45 -16.97 -7.42
C ALA A 11 18.88 -17.39 -8.78
N GLN A 12 18.13 -16.52 -9.44
CA GLN A 12 17.97 -16.60 -10.89
C GLN A 12 19.33 -16.35 -11.54
N GLU A 13 19.74 -17.21 -12.45
CA GLU A 13 20.91 -17.00 -13.29
C GLU A 13 20.82 -15.64 -13.97
N ASP A 14 21.96 -14.97 -14.13
CA ASP A 14 22.03 -13.64 -14.79
C ASP A 14 21.30 -13.72 -16.15
N PRO A 15 20.17 -13.03 -16.33
CA PRO A 15 19.33 -13.21 -17.52
C PRO A 15 20.02 -12.79 -18.82
N GLY A 16 21.23 -12.24 -18.74
CA GLY A 16 21.97 -11.72 -19.91
C GLY A 16 21.23 -10.57 -20.62
N GLY A 17 21.82 -9.98 -21.63
CA GLY A 17 21.17 -8.97 -22.45
C GLY A 17 20.87 -7.65 -21.72
N ILE A 18 19.72 -7.03 -22.03
CA ILE A 18 19.30 -5.74 -21.45
C ILE A 18 18.99 -5.89 -19.95
N ASP A 19 18.37 -6.98 -19.54
CA ASP A 19 17.97 -7.25 -18.16
C ASP A 19 19.21 -7.40 -17.27
N GLY A 20 20.26 -8.12 -17.70
CA GLY A 20 21.53 -8.21 -16.99
C GLY A 20 22.26 -6.87 -16.86
N ALA A 21 22.20 -6.02 -17.89
CA ALA A 21 22.81 -4.69 -17.86
C ALA A 21 22.09 -3.76 -16.85
N ILE A 22 20.76 -3.83 -16.77
CA ILE A 22 19.98 -3.09 -15.77
C ILE A 22 20.30 -3.57 -14.36
N GLN A 23 20.35 -4.89 -14.15
CA GLN A 23 20.67 -5.50 -12.87
C GLN A 23 22.05 -5.10 -12.35
N SER A 24 23.06 -5.07 -13.21
CA SER A 24 24.44 -4.71 -12.83
C SER A 24 24.60 -3.28 -12.33
N VAL A 25 23.75 -2.34 -12.81
CA VAL A 25 23.75 -0.96 -12.37
C VAL A 25 22.91 -0.75 -11.10
N PHE A 26 21.76 -1.45 -11.02
CA PHE A 26 20.79 -1.24 -9.96
C PHE A 26 21.12 -2.00 -8.67
N GLY A 27 21.73 -3.20 -8.78
CA GLY A 27 22.06 -4.07 -7.66
C GLY A 27 22.90 -3.41 -6.56
N PRO A 28 24.06 -2.79 -6.86
CA PRO A 28 24.90 -2.16 -5.85
C PRO A 28 24.21 -1.01 -5.08
N PHE A 29 23.29 -0.30 -5.73
CA PHE A 29 22.49 0.74 -5.07
C PHE A 29 21.50 0.13 -4.08
N VAL A 30 20.88 -0.99 -4.45
CA VAL A 30 19.95 -1.72 -3.57
C VAL A 30 20.69 -2.29 -2.36
N ASP A 31 21.88 -2.88 -2.54
CA ASP A 31 22.72 -3.41 -1.46
C ASP A 31 23.07 -2.32 -0.42
N PHE A 32 23.42 -1.13 -0.89
CA PHE A 32 23.67 0.00 -0.01
C PHE A 32 22.43 0.40 0.80
N LEU A 33 21.27 0.52 0.15
CA LEU A 33 20.01 0.88 0.83
C LEU A 33 19.60 -0.16 1.84
N GLU A 34 19.68 -1.44 1.49
CA GLU A 34 19.32 -2.55 2.36
C GLU A 34 20.20 -2.56 3.62
N THR A 35 21.51 -2.47 3.46
CA THR A 35 22.45 -2.41 4.58
C THR A 35 22.17 -1.23 5.52
N ALA A 36 21.80 -0.08 4.96
CA ALA A 36 21.53 1.12 5.76
C ALA A 36 20.20 1.04 6.53
N VAL A 37 19.16 0.43 5.94
CA VAL A 37 17.80 0.42 6.50
C VAL A 37 17.57 -0.77 7.42
N PHE A 38 18.07 -1.96 7.05
CA PHE A 38 17.86 -3.18 7.81
C PHE A 38 19.00 -3.50 8.80
N PHE A 39 19.58 -2.47 9.41
CA PHE A 39 20.51 -2.69 10.51
C PHE A 39 19.85 -3.55 11.58
N SER A 40 20.43 -4.74 11.83
CA SER A 40 19.85 -5.78 12.65
C SER A 40 20.68 -6.04 13.90
N VAL A 41 20.02 -6.51 14.95
CA VAL A 41 20.64 -6.97 16.21
C VAL A 41 20.29 -8.44 16.39
N PRO A 42 21.24 -9.32 16.74
CA PRO A 42 20.95 -10.73 16.99
C PRO A 42 20.13 -10.88 18.29
N VAL A 43 18.93 -11.43 18.19
CA VAL A 43 18.01 -11.67 19.31
C VAL A 43 17.43 -13.08 19.17
N LEU A 44 17.60 -13.92 20.18
CA LEU A 44 17.02 -15.28 20.25
C LEU A 44 17.30 -16.15 19.00
N GLY A 45 18.45 -15.96 18.36
CA GLY A 45 18.84 -16.71 17.16
C GLY A 45 18.30 -16.17 15.83
N ALA A 46 17.58 -15.03 15.86
CA ALA A 46 17.16 -14.29 14.68
C ALA A 46 17.89 -12.93 14.59
N ASP A 47 18.15 -12.47 13.38
CA ASP A 47 18.59 -11.10 13.12
C ASP A 47 17.36 -10.18 13.08
N LEU A 48 17.14 -9.40 14.15
CA LEU A 48 15.99 -8.53 14.32
C LEU A 48 16.29 -7.13 13.75
N PRO A 49 15.68 -6.72 12.62
CA PRO A 49 15.87 -5.38 12.08
C PRO A 49 15.25 -4.33 12.99
N LEU A 50 15.99 -3.29 13.36
CA LEU A 50 15.49 -2.24 14.26
C LEU A 50 14.30 -1.48 13.67
N VAL A 51 14.21 -1.37 12.36
CA VAL A 51 13.09 -0.72 11.67
C VAL A 51 11.79 -1.51 11.82
N VAL A 52 11.84 -2.85 11.89
CA VAL A 52 10.67 -3.70 12.18
C VAL A 52 10.19 -3.46 13.61
N VAL A 53 11.12 -3.39 14.58
CA VAL A 53 10.81 -3.02 15.97
C VAL A 53 10.12 -1.65 16.04
N TRP A 54 10.63 -0.68 15.28
CA TRP A 54 10.08 0.66 15.20
C TRP A 54 8.62 0.68 14.71
N LEU A 55 8.31 -0.12 13.70
CA LEU A 55 6.96 -0.27 13.14
C LEU A 55 6.00 -0.93 14.13
N VAL A 56 6.40 -2.05 14.73
CA VAL A 56 5.59 -2.76 15.73
C VAL A 56 5.33 -1.85 16.93
N ALA A 57 6.37 -1.17 17.43
CA ALA A 57 6.23 -0.20 18.51
C ALA A 57 5.25 0.93 18.14
N GLY A 58 5.30 1.42 16.88
CA GLY A 58 4.36 2.40 16.34
C GLY A 58 2.93 1.91 16.33
N GLY A 59 2.73 0.70 15.85
CA GLY A 59 1.42 0.05 15.83
C GLY A 59 0.84 -0.12 17.24
N VAL A 60 1.62 -0.68 18.16
CA VAL A 60 1.22 -0.85 19.57
C VAL A 60 0.93 0.50 20.24
N PHE A 61 1.83 1.47 20.08
CA PHE A 61 1.65 2.81 20.63
C PHE A 61 0.35 3.46 20.13
N CYS A 62 0.10 3.46 18.83
CA CYS A 62 -1.11 4.04 18.27
C CYS A 62 -2.37 3.34 18.79
N ASN A 63 -2.39 2.00 18.86
CA ASN A 63 -3.54 1.26 19.39
C ASN A 63 -3.85 1.63 20.83
N VAL A 64 -2.83 1.64 21.70
CA VAL A 64 -2.98 1.92 23.13
C VAL A 64 -3.28 3.41 23.37
N TYR A 65 -2.48 4.30 22.78
CA TYR A 65 -2.57 5.73 23.04
C TYR A 65 -3.85 6.35 22.46
N LEU A 66 -4.23 6.00 21.21
CA LEU A 66 -5.44 6.52 20.57
C LEU A 66 -6.71 5.75 20.97
N ARG A 67 -6.55 4.65 21.70
CA ARG A 67 -7.65 3.77 22.15
C ARG A 67 -8.53 3.37 20.96
N VAL A 68 -7.92 2.72 19.98
CA VAL A 68 -8.60 2.35 18.73
C VAL A 68 -9.75 1.37 18.99
N ARG A 69 -10.92 1.66 18.43
CA ARG A 69 -12.18 0.93 18.66
C ARG A 69 -12.91 0.73 17.33
N PRO A 70 -12.35 0.00 16.38
CA PRO A 70 -12.86 -0.03 15.01
C PRO A 70 -14.34 -0.42 14.94
N ILE A 71 -14.76 -1.43 15.69
CA ILE A 71 -16.16 -1.89 15.69
C ILE A 71 -17.12 -0.81 16.24
N LYS A 72 -16.75 -0.11 17.31
CA LYS A 72 -17.59 0.95 17.89
C LYS A 72 -17.65 2.18 16.99
N ASP A 73 -16.57 2.48 16.29
CA ASP A 73 -16.43 3.63 15.40
C ASP A 73 -16.94 3.31 13.97
N ALA A 74 -17.23 2.04 13.63
CA ALA A 74 -17.64 1.58 12.29
C ALA A 74 -18.84 2.33 11.70
N LYS A 75 -19.83 2.65 12.52
CA LYS A 75 -21.00 3.42 12.09
C LYS A 75 -20.60 4.79 11.50
N GLN A 76 -19.65 5.47 12.11
CA GLN A 76 -19.19 6.77 11.64
C GLN A 76 -18.33 6.64 10.38
N ALA A 77 -17.45 5.64 10.32
CA ALA A 77 -16.68 5.32 9.12
C ALA A 77 -17.60 5.05 7.91
N ILE A 78 -18.63 4.22 8.07
CA ILE A 78 -19.60 3.92 7.01
C ILE A 78 -20.35 5.19 6.58
N ARG A 79 -20.73 6.08 7.52
CA ARG A 79 -21.41 7.35 7.19
C ARG A 79 -20.48 8.28 6.40
N ALA A 80 -19.20 8.35 6.75
CA ALA A 80 -18.20 9.14 6.04
C ALA A 80 -17.99 8.62 4.62
N VAL A 81 -17.70 7.31 4.45
CA VAL A 81 -17.53 6.68 3.13
C VAL A 81 -18.75 6.89 2.23
N ARG A 82 -19.96 6.86 2.80
CA ARG A 82 -21.20 7.13 2.06
C ARG A 82 -21.44 8.62 1.74
N GLY A 83 -20.48 9.49 2.03
CA GLY A 83 -20.59 10.93 1.80
C GLY A 83 -21.64 11.63 2.66
N MET A 84 -22.13 10.98 3.74
CA MET A 84 -23.20 11.50 4.57
C MET A 84 -22.77 12.67 5.46
N LEU A 85 -21.46 12.84 5.68
CA LEU A 85 -20.88 13.81 6.60
C LEU A 85 -20.23 15.00 5.89
N ALA A 86 -20.06 14.94 4.56
CA ALA A 86 -19.38 15.95 3.76
C ALA A 86 -20.35 16.77 2.90
N LYS A 87 -20.10 18.08 2.78
CA LYS A 87 -20.79 19.00 1.87
C LYS A 87 -20.03 19.15 0.55
N LYS A 88 -20.75 19.43 -0.54
CA LYS A 88 -20.14 19.78 -1.82
C LYS A 88 -19.21 20.99 -1.74
N SER A 89 -19.50 21.93 -0.83
CA SER A 89 -18.72 23.15 -0.59
C SER A 89 -17.49 22.96 0.30
N ASP A 90 -17.34 21.80 0.96
CA ASP A 90 -16.18 21.55 1.82
C ASP A 90 -14.90 21.49 0.96
N PRO A 91 -13.75 21.99 1.47
CA PRO A 91 -12.49 21.95 0.73
C PRO A 91 -12.03 20.50 0.52
N GLY A 92 -11.56 20.23 -0.68
CA GLY A 92 -11.09 18.89 -1.08
C GLY A 92 -11.38 18.61 -2.55
N GLN A 93 -10.78 17.57 -3.09
CA GLN A 93 -10.80 17.23 -4.52
C GLN A 93 -11.56 15.94 -4.81
N VAL A 94 -11.62 15.03 -3.84
CA VAL A 94 -12.23 13.71 -3.98
C VAL A 94 -13.20 13.42 -2.82
N THR A 95 -14.06 12.44 -3.01
CA THR A 95 -14.96 11.96 -1.94
C THR A 95 -14.22 11.00 -1.02
N SER A 96 -14.74 10.75 0.19
CA SER A 96 -14.17 9.71 1.09
C SER A 96 -14.16 8.34 0.45
N PHE A 97 -15.16 7.98 -0.35
CA PHE A 97 -15.17 6.71 -1.09
C PHE A 97 -14.07 6.64 -2.15
N GLN A 98 -13.86 7.73 -2.90
CA GLN A 98 -12.80 7.79 -3.90
C GLN A 98 -11.41 7.72 -3.28
N ALA A 99 -11.18 8.39 -2.15
CA ALA A 99 -9.91 8.31 -1.41
C ALA A 99 -9.68 6.90 -0.87
N PHE A 100 -10.68 6.31 -0.23
CA PHE A 100 -10.65 4.93 0.26
C PHE A 100 -10.36 3.93 -0.87
N ALA A 101 -11.04 4.06 -2.02
CA ALA A 101 -10.78 3.22 -3.17
C ALA A 101 -9.38 3.46 -3.78
N THR A 102 -8.89 4.71 -3.78
CA THR A 102 -7.54 5.02 -4.28
C THR A 102 -6.47 4.42 -3.37
N GLU A 103 -6.67 4.49 -2.05
CA GLU A 103 -5.74 3.87 -1.10
C GLU A 103 -5.81 2.35 -1.17
N LEU A 104 -7.01 1.76 -1.22
CA LEU A 104 -7.16 0.32 -1.44
C LEU A 104 -6.59 -0.14 -2.79
N ALA A 105 -6.67 0.66 -3.85
CA ALA A 105 -6.01 0.36 -5.12
C ALA A 105 -4.49 0.32 -4.99
N GLY A 106 -3.94 1.16 -4.12
CA GLY A 106 -2.51 1.16 -3.80
C GLY A 106 -2.10 -0.04 -2.93
N THR A 107 -2.92 -0.41 -1.96
CA THR A 107 -2.62 -1.47 -0.99
C THR A 107 -3.05 -2.85 -1.48
N ILE A 108 -4.30 -3.03 -1.95
CA ILE A 108 -4.76 -4.28 -2.55
C ILE A 108 -4.17 -4.41 -3.96
N GLY A 109 -2.90 -4.77 -4.00
CA GLY A 109 -2.10 -4.99 -5.19
C GLY A 109 -1.53 -6.39 -5.23
N LEU A 110 -0.43 -6.57 -5.97
CA LEU A 110 0.25 -7.87 -6.01
C LEU A 110 0.96 -8.21 -4.69
N GLY A 111 1.10 -7.27 -3.77
CA GLY A 111 1.51 -7.53 -2.40
C GLY A 111 0.62 -8.54 -1.67
N ASN A 112 -0.69 -8.55 -1.96
CA ASN A 112 -1.67 -9.47 -1.36
C ASN A 112 -1.66 -10.87 -1.99
N ILE A 113 -1.11 -11.03 -3.18
CA ILE A 113 -1.03 -12.31 -3.90
C ILE A 113 0.42 -12.80 -3.87
N ALA A 114 1.30 -12.16 -4.63
CA ALA A 114 2.71 -12.53 -4.71
C ALA A 114 3.47 -12.28 -3.39
N GLY A 115 3.21 -11.16 -2.70
CA GLY A 115 3.83 -10.87 -1.42
C GLY A 115 3.47 -11.86 -0.32
N VAL A 116 2.23 -12.36 -0.29
CA VAL A 116 1.80 -13.45 0.62
C VAL A 116 2.48 -14.77 0.24
N ALA A 117 2.57 -15.07 -1.06
CA ALA A 117 3.28 -16.25 -1.54
C ALA A 117 4.75 -16.21 -1.15
N VAL A 118 5.46 -15.08 -1.36
CA VAL A 118 6.84 -14.86 -0.88
C VAL A 118 6.95 -15.06 0.64
N ALA A 119 5.98 -14.57 1.43
CA ALA A 119 5.98 -14.78 2.87
C ALA A 119 5.89 -16.27 3.23
N ILE A 120 5.04 -17.03 2.52
CA ILE A 120 4.87 -18.47 2.75
C ILE A 120 6.12 -19.24 2.31
N THR A 121 6.73 -18.89 1.19
CA THR A 121 7.99 -19.51 0.74
C THR A 121 9.12 -19.31 1.75
N MET A 122 9.26 -18.09 2.31
CA MET A 122 10.35 -17.76 3.23
C MET A 122 10.09 -18.19 4.68
N GLY A 123 8.85 -18.08 5.16
CA GLY A 123 8.47 -18.22 6.56
C GLY A 123 7.43 -19.31 6.83
N GLY A 124 7.10 -20.11 5.81
CA GLY A 124 6.06 -21.12 5.90
C GLY A 124 4.64 -20.52 6.06
N PRO A 125 3.61 -21.37 6.17
CA PRO A 125 2.22 -20.92 6.35
C PRO A 125 2.01 -19.97 7.53
N GLY A 126 2.82 -20.10 8.59
CA GLY A 126 2.75 -19.28 9.81
C GLY A 126 3.01 -17.78 9.58
N ALA A 127 3.76 -17.41 8.54
CA ALA A 127 4.00 -16.01 8.21
C ALA A 127 2.68 -15.26 7.94
N SER A 128 1.65 -15.92 7.40
CA SER A 128 0.34 -15.32 7.14
C SER A 128 -0.42 -14.93 8.41
N PHE A 129 -0.25 -15.67 9.51
CA PHE A 129 -0.78 -15.25 10.83
C PHE A 129 -0.20 -13.91 11.28
N TRP A 130 1.10 -13.72 11.09
CA TRP A 130 1.77 -12.47 11.46
C TRP A 130 1.45 -11.32 10.51
N ILE A 131 1.17 -11.61 9.22
CA ILE A 131 0.60 -10.62 8.28
C ILE A 131 -0.74 -10.10 8.81
N ALA A 132 -1.66 -10.98 9.18
CA ALA A 132 -2.96 -10.60 9.72
C ALA A 132 -2.84 -9.82 11.05
N THR A 133 -1.93 -10.26 11.94
CA THR A 133 -1.65 -9.59 13.21
C THR A 133 -1.13 -8.17 13.00
N ALA A 134 -0.17 -8.00 12.09
CA ALA A 134 0.36 -6.68 11.72
C ALA A 134 -0.72 -5.81 11.07
N GLY A 135 -1.64 -6.39 10.28
CA GLY A 135 -2.80 -5.70 9.75
C GLY A 135 -3.68 -5.10 10.84
N VAL A 136 -3.99 -5.86 11.90
CA VAL A 136 -4.75 -5.35 13.05
C VAL A 136 -4.01 -4.19 13.74
N LEU A 137 -2.70 -4.31 13.94
CA LEU A 137 -1.89 -3.23 14.50
C LEU A 137 -1.87 -2.00 13.58
N GLY A 138 -1.83 -2.20 12.28
CA GLY A 138 -1.81 -1.16 11.26
C GLY A 138 -3.06 -0.28 11.22
N MET A 139 -4.23 -0.80 11.65
CA MET A 139 -5.48 -0.05 11.70
C MET A 139 -5.34 1.27 12.46
N ALA A 140 -4.61 1.26 13.58
CA ALA A 140 -4.39 2.45 14.40
C ALA A 140 -3.41 3.43 13.75
N VAL A 141 -2.44 2.93 13.01
CA VAL A 141 -1.45 3.74 12.31
C VAL A 141 -2.12 4.47 11.14
N LYS A 142 -2.91 3.77 10.33
CA LYS A 142 -3.69 4.38 9.23
C LYS A 142 -4.69 5.44 9.73
N LEU A 143 -5.36 5.17 10.86
CA LEU A 143 -6.20 6.18 11.54
C LEU A 143 -5.39 7.44 11.86
N ALA A 144 -4.19 7.28 12.41
CA ALA A 144 -3.33 8.40 12.76
C ALA A 144 -2.86 9.18 11.52
N GLU A 145 -2.38 8.48 10.50
CA GLU A 145 -1.90 9.06 9.23
C GLU A 145 -2.97 9.90 8.54
N ALA A 146 -4.14 9.32 8.29
CA ALA A 146 -5.22 10.01 7.60
C ALA A 146 -5.76 11.21 8.40
N THR A 147 -5.89 11.06 9.74
CA THR A 147 -6.30 12.17 10.61
C THR A 147 -5.30 13.31 10.56
N LEU A 148 -3.98 13.02 10.69
CA LEU A 148 -2.92 14.04 10.63
C LEU A 148 -2.83 14.67 9.24
N GLY A 149 -2.98 13.87 8.18
CA GLY A 149 -3.02 14.35 6.80
C GLY A 149 -4.11 15.39 6.58
N GLN A 150 -5.29 15.18 7.18
CA GLN A 150 -6.40 16.13 7.16
C GLN A 150 -6.18 17.35 8.07
N MET A 151 -5.62 17.15 9.28
CA MET A 151 -5.41 18.24 10.24
C MET A 151 -4.43 19.30 9.73
N PHE A 152 -3.41 18.88 8.99
CA PHE A 152 -2.30 19.74 8.57
C PHE A 152 -2.18 19.89 7.05
N ARG A 153 -3.27 19.63 6.31
CA ARG A 153 -3.32 19.86 4.87
C ARG A 153 -3.25 21.34 4.52
N ARG A 154 -2.65 21.65 3.39
CA ARG A 154 -2.63 23.00 2.83
C ARG A 154 -3.79 23.17 1.86
N VAL A 155 -4.64 24.17 2.10
CA VAL A 155 -5.68 24.59 1.16
C VAL A 155 -5.12 25.75 0.35
N ASN A 156 -5.08 25.61 -0.96
CA ASN A 156 -4.60 26.64 -1.90
C ASN A 156 -5.74 27.62 -2.24
N ASP A 157 -5.38 28.80 -2.76
CA ASP A 157 -6.33 29.87 -3.11
C ASP A 157 -7.34 29.44 -4.19
N ASP A 158 -6.98 28.49 -5.04
CA ASP A 158 -7.86 27.91 -6.05
C ASP A 158 -8.81 26.81 -5.52
N GLY A 159 -8.80 26.57 -4.20
CA GLY A 159 -9.60 25.54 -3.53
C GLY A 159 -9.02 24.12 -3.64
N THR A 160 -7.89 23.93 -4.32
CA THR A 160 -7.18 22.65 -4.32
C THR A 160 -6.51 22.42 -2.96
N VAL A 161 -6.28 21.14 -2.63
CA VAL A 161 -5.70 20.75 -1.36
C VAL A 161 -4.43 19.94 -1.61
N ALA A 162 -3.39 20.24 -0.85
CA ALA A 162 -2.16 19.47 -0.79
C ALA A 162 -2.01 18.86 0.61
N ALA A 163 -1.82 17.55 0.67
CA ALA A 163 -1.76 16.81 1.92
C ALA A 163 -0.73 15.67 1.85
N GLY A 164 -0.35 15.15 3.01
CA GLY A 164 0.57 14.04 3.15
C GLY A 164 1.47 14.20 4.35
N PRO A 165 2.31 13.20 4.63
CA PRO A 165 3.25 13.25 5.76
C PRO A 165 4.19 14.46 5.72
N MET A 166 4.69 14.86 4.56
CA MET A 166 5.55 16.05 4.46
C MET A 166 4.87 17.31 5.00
N TYR A 167 3.55 17.46 4.79
CA TYR A 167 2.81 18.62 5.28
C TYR A 167 2.53 18.54 6.78
N PHE A 168 2.14 17.37 7.32
CA PHE A 168 1.93 17.28 8.76
C PHE A 168 3.27 17.31 9.53
N LEU A 169 4.37 16.84 8.94
CA LEU A 169 5.70 17.03 9.50
C LEU A 169 6.05 18.51 9.53
N GLU A 170 5.91 19.22 8.42
CA GLU A 170 6.25 20.64 8.34
C GLU A 170 5.36 21.51 9.24
N TYR A 171 4.04 21.49 9.01
CA TYR A 171 3.10 22.38 9.71
C TYR A 171 2.76 21.88 11.11
N GLY A 172 2.65 20.57 11.30
CA GLY A 172 2.36 19.98 12.60
C GLY A 172 3.50 20.20 13.58
N LEU A 173 4.76 19.94 13.19
CA LEU A 173 5.91 20.18 14.07
C LEU A 173 6.17 21.68 14.29
N LYS A 174 5.85 22.53 13.30
CA LYS A 174 5.86 23.99 13.49
C LYS A 174 4.86 24.41 14.57
N SER A 175 3.68 23.82 14.63
CA SER A 175 2.65 24.13 15.64
C SER A 175 3.07 23.81 17.08
N ILE A 176 4.03 22.90 17.25
CA ILE A 176 4.60 22.52 18.56
C ILE A 176 6.02 23.11 18.79
N GLY A 177 6.38 24.17 18.05
CA GLY A 177 7.63 24.91 18.23
C GLY A 177 8.89 24.27 17.63
N LYS A 178 8.74 23.30 16.70
CA LYS A 178 9.86 22.57 16.06
C LYS A 178 9.90 22.77 14.52
N PRO A 179 9.93 24.03 14.00
CA PRO A 179 9.78 24.27 12.56
C PRO A 179 10.94 23.71 11.72
N LYS A 180 12.18 23.82 12.19
CA LYS A 180 13.37 23.32 11.46
C LYS A 180 13.34 21.79 11.34
N LEU A 181 13.03 21.09 12.42
CA LEU A 181 12.89 19.63 12.42
C LEU A 181 11.76 19.20 11.47
N GLY A 182 10.62 19.90 11.51
CA GLY A 182 9.49 19.60 10.65
C GLY A 182 9.83 19.73 9.16
N LEU A 183 10.49 20.79 8.78
CA LEU A 183 10.92 21.02 7.41
C LEU A 183 11.93 19.96 6.94
N SER A 184 12.95 19.65 7.74
CA SER A 184 13.95 18.62 7.39
C SER A 184 13.33 17.24 7.24
N LEU A 185 12.45 16.82 8.17
CA LEU A 185 11.76 15.54 8.09
C LEU A 185 10.77 15.50 6.92
N GLY A 186 10.11 16.62 6.61
CA GLY A 186 9.21 16.75 5.47
C GLY A 186 9.94 16.52 4.14
N TYR A 187 11.09 17.15 3.93
CA TYR A 187 11.92 16.92 2.74
C TYR A 187 12.48 15.50 2.69
N PHE A 188 12.99 14.97 3.82
CA PHE A 188 13.49 13.60 3.89
C PHE A 188 12.40 12.60 3.50
N TYR A 189 11.19 12.76 4.06
CA TYR A 189 10.04 11.93 3.71
C TYR A 189 9.68 12.06 2.22
N ALA A 190 9.59 13.29 1.70
CA ALA A 190 9.17 13.51 0.32
C ALA A 190 10.15 12.91 -0.70
N ILE A 191 11.45 13.04 -0.45
CA ILE A 191 12.49 12.42 -1.28
C ILE A 191 12.40 10.90 -1.18
N GLY A 192 12.39 10.33 0.02
CA GLY A 192 12.29 8.90 0.23
C GLY A 192 11.03 8.31 -0.41
N MET A 193 9.87 8.96 -0.25
CA MET A 193 8.60 8.50 -0.80
C MET A 193 8.57 8.56 -2.33
N ALA A 194 9.23 9.56 -2.95
CA ALA A 194 9.33 9.61 -4.41
C ALA A 194 10.07 8.38 -4.98
N PHE A 195 11.03 7.81 -4.25
CA PHE A 195 11.69 6.55 -4.60
C PHE A 195 10.89 5.32 -4.16
N ALA A 196 10.32 5.33 -2.96
CA ALA A 196 9.59 4.19 -2.40
C ALA A 196 8.41 3.75 -3.28
N VAL A 197 7.66 4.70 -3.82
CA VAL A 197 6.53 4.40 -4.72
C VAL A 197 6.98 3.86 -6.08
N MET A 198 8.21 4.11 -6.50
CA MET A 198 8.79 3.49 -7.69
C MET A 198 9.07 2.00 -7.47
N GLY A 199 9.49 1.60 -6.26
CA GLY A 199 9.72 0.19 -5.91
C GLY A 199 8.43 -0.61 -5.89
N ALA A 200 7.73 -0.59 -4.78
CA ALA A 200 6.57 -1.45 -4.54
C ALA A 200 5.35 -1.09 -5.40
N GLY A 201 5.17 0.19 -5.71
CA GLY A 201 4.02 0.67 -6.47
C GLY A 201 4.16 0.58 -7.99
N ASN A 202 5.36 0.33 -8.50
CA ASN A 202 5.66 0.33 -9.92
C ASN A 202 6.47 -0.91 -10.34
N ILE A 203 7.76 -0.93 -9.99
CA ILE A 203 8.72 -1.94 -10.42
C ILE A 203 8.24 -3.34 -10.01
N PHE A 204 7.82 -3.52 -8.74
CA PHE A 204 7.30 -4.81 -8.26
C PHE A 204 6.04 -5.25 -9.01
N GLN A 205 5.11 -4.32 -9.26
CA GLN A 205 3.87 -4.64 -9.98
C GLN A 205 4.15 -5.10 -11.41
N ALA A 206 5.01 -4.38 -12.12
CA ALA A 206 5.39 -4.71 -13.49
C ALA A 206 6.17 -6.03 -13.57
N ASN A 207 7.09 -6.26 -12.63
CA ASN A 207 7.86 -7.50 -12.52
C ASN A 207 6.95 -8.72 -12.37
N GLN A 208 6.04 -8.70 -11.39
CA GLN A 208 5.16 -9.83 -11.12
C GLN A 208 4.17 -10.11 -12.25
N VAL A 209 3.70 -9.07 -12.96
CA VAL A 209 2.89 -9.28 -14.18
C VAL A 209 3.72 -9.93 -15.28
N ALA A 210 4.96 -9.48 -15.49
CA ALA A 210 5.85 -10.05 -16.49
C ALA A 210 6.18 -11.52 -16.18
N MET A 211 6.53 -11.85 -14.93
CA MET A 211 6.76 -13.23 -14.49
C MET A 211 5.54 -14.10 -14.74
N HIS A 212 4.37 -13.69 -14.24
CA HIS A 212 3.14 -14.45 -14.41
C HIS A 212 2.80 -14.72 -15.88
N LEU A 213 2.91 -13.69 -16.75
CA LEU A 213 2.64 -13.86 -18.17
C LEU A 213 3.67 -14.75 -18.85
N THR A 214 4.93 -14.69 -18.46
CA THR A 214 5.99 -15.61 -18.95
C THR A 214 5.65 -17.05 -18.55
N ASP A 215 5.29 -17.31 -17.30
CA ASP A 215 4.96 -18.65 -16.81
C ASP A 215 3.78 -19.28 -17.55
N ILE A 216 2.67 -18.55 -17.71
CA ILE A 216 1.46 -19.10 -18.38
C ILE A 216 1.59 -19.21 -19.90
N THR A 217 2.62 -18.61 -20.50
CA THR A 217 2.88 -18.67 -21.95
C THR A 217 4.01 -19.62 -22.33
N GLY A 218 4.53 -20.40 -21.37
CA GLY A 218 5.50 -21.46 -21.64
C GLY A 218 6.76 -21.42 -20.78
N GLY A 219 6.85 -20.54 -19.76
CA GLY A 219 8.02 -20.45 -18.90
C GLY A 219 9.27 -20.05 -19.68
N GLU A 220 10.33 -20.88 -19.62
CA GLU A 220 11.58 -20.65 -20.35
C GLU A 220 11.42 -20.72 -21.89
N ASP A 221 10.43 -21.46 -22.38
CA ASP A 221 10.09 -21.55 -23.81
C ASP A 221 9.22 -20.38 -24.29
N SER A 222 8.81 -19.49 -23.41
CA SER A 222 8.00 -18.31 -23.76
C SER A 222 8.81 -17.27 -24.53
N PHE A 223 8.22 -16.64 -25.54
CA PHE A 223 8.83 -15.48 -26.21
C PHE A 223 9.02 -14.27 -25.27
N LEU A 224 8.33 -14.27 -24.12
CA LEU A 224 8.48 -13.24 -23.07
C LEU A 224 9.71 -13.50 -22.18
N PHE A 225 10.26 -14.70 -22.16
CA PHE A 225 11.46 -15.01 -21.38
C PHE A 225 12.65 -14.15 -21.86
N GLY A 226 13.26 -13.39 -20.96
CA GLY A 226 14.29 -12.40 -21.31
C GLY A 226 13.79 -11.16 -22.07
N ASN A 227 12.46 -11.04 -22.29
CA ASN A 227 11.84 -9.93 -22.98
C ASN A 227 10.72 -9.27 -22.14
N GLY A 228 10.85 -9.23 -20.84
CA GLY A 228 9.87 -8.64 -19.90
C GLY A 228 9.50 -7.19 -20.23
N TRP A 229 10.42 -6.44 -20.86
CA TRP A 229 10.19 -5.07 -21.33
C TRP A 229 8.96 -4.93 -22.25
N ILE A 230 8.56 -5.98 -22.97
CA ILE A 230 7.35 -5.99 -23.84
C ILE A 230 6.11 -5.84 -22.96
N VAL A 231 6.05 -6.59 -21.87
CA VAL A 231 4.96 -6.50 -20.88
C VAL A 231 4.97 -5.13 -20.23
N GLY A 232 6.16 -4.63 -19.87
CA GLY A 232 6.35 -3.29 -19.34
C GLY A 232 5.76 -2.20 -20.23
N ILE A 233 6.01 -2.23 -21.55
CA ILE A 233 5.43 -1.29 -22.52
C ILE A 233 3.91 -1.45 -22.58
N ALA A 234 3.40 -2.68 -22.62
CA ALA A 234 1.96 -2.95 -22.67
C ALA A 234 1.23 -2.40 -21.43
N MET A 235 1.86 -2.37 -20.26
CA MET A 235 1.35 -1.74 -19.05
C MET A 235 1.52 -0.21 -19.04
N ALA A 236 2.64 0.29 -19.54
CA ALA A 236 2.99 1.71 -19.51
C ALA A 236 2.03 2.57 -20.37
N ILE A 237 1.59 2.07 -21.53
CA ILE A 237 0.71 2.81 -22.44
C ILE A 237 -0.64 3.15 -21.78
N PRO A 238 -1.45 2.20 -21.26
CA PRO A 238 -2.72 2.52 -20.61
C PRO A 238 -2.52 3.32 -19.33
N ALA A 239 -1.43 3.08 -18.58
CA ALA A 239 -1.11 3.87 -17.40
C ALA A 239 -0.89 5.34 -17.76
N ALA A 240 -0.12 5.63 -18.79
CA ALA A 240 0.13 6.99 -19.27
C ALA A 240 -1.18 7.74 -19.61
N VAL A 241 -2.13 7.07 -20.26
CA VAL A 241 -3.43 7.66 -20.64
C VAL A 241 -4.21 8.12 -19.40
N VAL A 242 -4.25 7.31 -18.35
CA VAL A 242 -4.98 7.65 -17.10
C VAL A 242 -4.23 8.74 -16.32
N LEU A 243 -2.92 8.67 -16.25
CA LEU A 243 -2.07 9.57 -15.45
C LEU A 243 -2.08 11.02 -15.95
N ILE A 244 -2.31 11.25 -17.26
CA ILE A 244 -2.46 12.60 -17.82
C ILE A 244 -3.61 13.38 -17.16
N GLY A 245 -4.70 12.70 -16.75
CA GLY A 245 -5.86 13.33 -16.12
C GLY A 245 -5.68 13.69 -14.63
N GLY A 246 -4.53 13.38 -14.03
CA GLY A 246 -4.22 13.69 -12.62
C GLY A 246 -5.11 12.95 -11.62
N ILE A 247 -5.19 13.47 -10.36
CA ILE A 247 -5.86 12.81 -9.24
C ILE A 247 -7.33 12.48 -9.53
N ASN A 248 -8.06 13.35 -10.21
CA ASN A 248 -9.47 13.11 -10.51
C ASN A 248 -9.66 11.91 -11.44
N SER A 249 -8.80 11.77 -12.47
CA SER A 249 -8.80 10.63 -13.37
C SER A 249 -8.44 9.34 -12.65
N ILE A 250 -7.41 9.37 -11.82
CA ILE A 250 -6.95 8.25 -11.00
C ILE A 250 -8.05 7.81 -10.03
N ALA A 251 -8.61 8.73 -9.26
CA ALA A 251 -9.68 8.45 -8.30
C ALA A 251 -10.95 7.87 -8.97
N ASN A 252 -11.29 8.36 -10.17
CA ASN A 252 -12.40 7.82 -10.96
C ASN A 252 -12.11 6.40 -11.49
N ALA A 253 -10.88 6.15 -11.94
CA ALA A 253 -10.47 4.82 -12.38
C ALA A 253 -10.48 3.83 -11.21
N THR A 254 -9.79 4.15 -10.11
CA THR A 254 -9.66 3.27 -8.94
C THR A 254 -10.99 2.99 -8.25
N SER A 255 -11.88 3.99 -8.12
CA SER A 255 -13.20 3.81 -7.52
C SER A 255 -14.13 2.84 -8.28
N ARG A 256 -13.83 2.59 -9.55
CA ARG A 256 -14.53 1.58 -10.38
C ARG A 256 -13.79 0.25 -10.40
N LEU A 257 -12.47 0.28 -10.51
CA LEU A 257 -11.62 -0.92 -10.59
C LEU A 257 -11.62 -1.70 -9.28
N VAL A 258 -11.44 -1.03 -8.13
CA VAL A 258 -11.28 -1.69 -6.83
C VAL A 258 -12.44 -2.60 -6.46
N PRO A 259 -13.72 -2.16 -6.51
CA PRO A 259 -14.82 -3.06 -6.20
C PRO A 259 -14.88 -4.28 -7.13
N VAL A 260 -14.65 -4.06 -8.44
CA VAL A 260 -14.71 -5.16 -9.44
C VAL A 260 -13.59 -6.16 -9.23
N MET A 261 -12.34 -5.69 -9.11
CA MET A 261 -11.18 -6.58 -8.93
C MET A 261 -11.25 -7.33 -7.60
N SER A 262 -11.69 -6.67 -6.50
CA SER A 262 -11.80 -7.30 -5.19
C SER A 262 -12.87 -8.38 -5.16
N VAL A 263 -14.04 -8.14 -5.79
CA VAL A 263 -15.10 -9.15 -5.89
C VAL A 263 -14.66 -10.31 -6.79
N LEU A 264 -14.05 -10.01 -7.95
CA LEU A 264 -13.54 -11.04 -8.86
C LEU A 264 -12.53 -11.95 -8.16
N TYR A 265 -11.57 -11.36 -7.45
CA TYR A 265 -10.56 -12.09 -6.71
C TYR A 265 -11.17 -12.93 -5.56
N ALA A 266 -12.05 -12.34 -4.76
CA ALA A 266 -12.70 -13.05 -3.66
C ALA A 266 -13.51 -14.24 -4.18
N VAL A 267 -14.30 -14.07 -5.26
CA VAL A 267 -15.04 -15.16 -5.89
C VAL A 267 -14.08 -16.25 -6.38
N ALA A 268 -12.99 -15.87 -7.04
CA ALA A 268 -12.01 -16.83 -7.53
C ALA A 268 -11.37 -17.64 -6.38
N VAL A 269 -10.98 -16.98 -5.29
CA VAL A 269 -10.47 -17.66 -4.09
C VAL A 269 -11.54 -18.59 -3.48
N PHE A 270 -12.80 -18.14 -3.33
CA PHE A 270 -13.85 -18.98 -2.80
C PHE A 270 -14.13 -20.22 -3.65
N VAL A 271 -13.91 -20.16 -4.97
CA VAL A 271 -13.98 -21.36 -5.82
C VAL A 271 -12.86 -22.32 -5.46
N VAL A 272 -11.59 -21.86 -5.34
CA VAL A 272 -10.45 -22.71 -4.90
C VAL A 272 -10.75 -23.36 -3.55
N LEU A 273 -11.25 -22.59 -2.58
CA LEU A 273 -11.63 -23.08 -1.25
C LEU A 273 -12.79 -24.10 -1.32
N GLY A 274 -13.74 -23.88 -2.22
CA GLY A 274 -14.87 -24.78 -2.42
C GLY A 274 -14.44 -26.18 -2.93
N PHE A 275 -13.48 -26.21 -3.86
CA PHE A 275 -12.89 -27.46 -4.35
C PHE A 275 -12.06 -28.19 -3.29
N ASN A 276 -11.50 -27.46 -2.32
CA ASN A 276 -10.65 -27.99 -1.24
C ASN A 276 -11.30 -27.82 0.14
N PHE A 277 -12.65 -27.86 0.22
CA PHE A 277 -13.37 -27.50 1.45
C PHE A 277 -12.97 -28.34 2.68
N SER A 278 -12.68 -29.63 2.49
CA SER A 278 -12.23 -30.54 3.56
C SER A 278 -10.91 -30.13 4.20
N GLU A 279 -10.02 -29.47 3.43
CA GLU A 279 -8.70 -29.07 3.88
C GLU A 279 -8.68 -27.71 4.60
N ILE A 280 -9.76 -26.93 4.56
CA ILE A 280 -9.81 -25.61 5.19
C ILE A 280 -9.46 -25.66 6.69
N PRO A 281 -10.03 -26.55 7.52
CA PRO A 281 -9.68 -26.64 8.93
C PRO A 281 -8.19 -26.96 9.13
N ASN A 282 -7.65 -27.88 8.33
CA ASN A 282 -6.25 -28.26 8.37
C ASN A 282 -5.32 -27.08 8.00
N ALA A 283 -5.67 -26.30 6.98
CA ALA A 283 -4.92 -25.11 6.59
C ALA A 283 -4.82 -24.08 7.73
N PHE A 284 -5.93 -23.82 8.43
CA PHE A 284 -5.87 -22.94 9.61
C PHE A 284 -5.00 -23.50 10.74
N VAL A 285 -5.03 -24.82 10.96
CA VAL A 285 -4.16 -25.48 11.94
C VAL A 285 -2.68 -25.30 11.53
N GLN A 286 -2.34 -25.52 10.26
CA GLN A 286 -0.98 -25.34 9.75
C GLN A 286 -0.49 -23.89 9.87
N ILE A 287 -1.35 -22.92 9.54
CA ILE A 287 -1.06 -21.49 9.68
C ILE A 287 -0.77 -21.16 11.15
N PHE A 288 -1.63 -21.63 12.08
CA PHE A 288 -1.46 -21.35 13.49
C PHE A 288 -0.24 -22.06 14.08
N GLN A 289 -0.06 -23.34 13.80
CA GLN A 289 1.11 -24.10 14.26
C GLN A 289 2.40 -23.52 13.67
N GLY A 290 2.47 -23.24 12.39
CA GLY A 290 3.61 -22.62 11.75
C GLY A 290 3.99 -21.24 12.31
N ALA A 291 3.01 -20.51 12.88
CA ALA A 291 3.29 -19.23 13.52
C ALA A 291 3.99 -19.35 14.88
N PHE A 292 3.76 -20.45 15.62
CA PHE A 292 4.23 -20.59 17.01
C PHE A 292 5.16 -21.79 17.22
N THR A 293 5.20 -22.74 16.29
CA THR A 293 6.08 -23.89 16.29
C THR A 293 6.73 -24.12 14.93
N PRO A 294 7.42 -23.12 14.36
CA PRO A 294 7.99 -23.24 13.01
C PRO A 294 9.23 -24.14 13.01
N GLU A 295 9.06 -25.36 12.53
CA GLU A 295 10.15 -26.29 12.32
C GLU A 295 10.96 -25.90 11.06
N GLY A 296 12.28 -25.92 11.17
CA GLY A 296 13.18 -25.66 10.04
C GLY A 296 13.32 -24.18 9.63
N ILE A 297 12.60 -23.25 10.25
CA ILE A 297 12.72 -21.81 9.97
C ILE A 297 13.81 -21.17 10.82
N SER A 298 14.76 -20.49 10.18
CA SER A 298 15.81 -19.75 10.87
C SER A 298 15.24 -18.68 11.78
N GLY A 299 15.69 -18.62 13.04
CA GLY A 299 15.18 -17.70 14.05
C GLY A 299 13.86 -18.13 14.69
N GLY A 300 13.31 -19.29 14.36
CA GLY A 300 12.09 -19.84 14.97
C GLY A 300 10.88 -18.88 14.86
N ILE A 301 10.11 -18.77 15.92
CA ILE A 301 8.90 -17.91 15.98
C ILE A 301 9.22 -16.45 15.61
N LEU A 302 10.37 -15.93 16.07
CA LEU A 302 10.76 -14.55 15.81
C LEU A 302 11.09 -14.34 14.33
N GLY A 303 11.78 -15.31 13.68
CA GLY A 303 12.07 -15.25 12.24
C GLY A 303 10.79 -15.20 11.40
N VAL A 304 9.84 -16.09 11.68
CA VAL A 304 8.55 -16.11 10.97
C VAL A 304 7.75 -14.82 11.22
N ALA A 305 7.78 -14.30 12.45
CA ALA A 305 7.10 -13.04 12.77
C ALA A 305 7.72 -11.85 12.01
N ILE A 306 9.05 -11.77 11.92
CA ILE A 306 9.74 -10.73 11.15
C ILE A 306 9.30 -10.77 9.68
N ILE A 307 9.34 -11.95 9.05
CA ILE A 307 8.93 -12.14 7.65
C ILE A 307 7.47 -11.68 7.46
N GLY A 308 6.55 -12.17 8.31
CA GLY A 308 5.14 -11.82 8.21
C GLY A 308 4.89 -10.31 8.38
N ILE A 309 5.55 -9.65 9.34
CA ILE A 309 5.42 -8.20 9.58
C ILE A 309 6.00 -7.40 8.41
N GLN A 310 7.13 -7.80 7.84
CA GLN A 310 7.70 -7.15 6.67
C GLN A 310 6.74 -7.23 5.47
N ARG A 311 6.18 -8.40 5.20
CA ARG A 311 5.22 -8.60 4.11
C ARG A 311 3.90 -7.86 4.36
N ALA A 312 3.45 -7.75 5.61
CA ALA A 312 2.29 -6.93 5.96
C ALA A 312 2.52 -5.44 5.66
N LEU A 313 3.70 -4.89 6.02
CA LEU A 313 4.03 -3.50 5.67
C LEU A 313 4.03 -3.29 4.16
N PHE A 314 4.57 -4.24 3.41
CA PHE A 314 4.59 -4.20 1.96
C PHE A 314 3.17 -4.20 1.36
N SER A 315 2.24 -4.94 1.96
CA SER A 315 0.85 -5.06 1.52
C SER A 315 0.03 -3.84 1.95
N ASN A 316 -0.16 -3.61 3.26
CA ASN A 316 -1.07 -2.59 3.78
C ASN A 316 -0.46 -1.20 3.94
N VAL A 317 0.87 -1.08 3.80
CA VAL A 317 1.67 0.15 3.90
C VAL A 317 1.38 1.02 5.13
N ALA A 318 0.91 0.42 6.24
CA ALA A 318 0.66 1.13 7.48
C ALA A 318 1.99 1.55 8.13
N GLY A 319 2.19 2.83 8.32
CA GLY A 319 3.45 3.41 8.78
C GLY A 319 4.24 4.11 7.67
N VAL A 320 3.90 3.88 6.40
CA VAL A 320 4.52 4.54 5.24
C VAL A 320 3.94 5.94 4.99
N GLY A 321 2.68 6.19 5.41
CA GLY A 321 2.06 7.52 5.31
C GLY A 321 1.16 7.72 4.09
N THR A 322 0.89 6.68 3.31
CA THR A 322 0.06 6.76 2.11
C THR A 322 -1.37 7.19 2.40
N ALA A 323 -1.95 6.78 3.54
CA ALA A 323 -3.28 7.22 3.95
C ALA A 323 -3.37 8.74 4.14
N ALA A 324 -2.30 9.41 4.56
CA ALA A 324 -2.28 10.86 4.64
C ALA A 324 -2.28 11.53 3.24
N LEU A 325 -1.72 10.86 2.22
CA LEU A 325 -1.73 11.35 0.83
C LEU A 325 -3.10 11.17 0.18
N ALA A 326 -3.73 10.00 0.34
CA ALA A 326 -5.03 9.70 -0.26
C ALA A 326 -6.18 10.42 0.45
N HIS A 327 -6.27 10.27 1.77
CA HIS A 327 -7.37 10.81 2.57
C HIS A 327 -7.23 12.30 2.88
N GLY A 328 -6.01 12.83 2.85
CA GLY A 328 -5.75 14.25 3.12
C GLY A 328 -6.46 15.21 2.17
N VAL A 329 -6.74 14.77 0.94
CA VAL A 329 -7.36 15.59 -0.10
C VAL A 329 -8.88 15.41 -0.22
N THR A 330 -9.51 14.66 0.69
CA THR A 330 -10.95 14.44 0.70
C THR A 330 -11.73 15.67 1.14
N LYS A 331 -12.97 15.74 0.65
CA LYS A 331 -13.97 16.65 1.18
C LYS A 331 -14.53 16.10 2.48
N ASN A 332 -14.24 16.75 3.58
CA ASN A 332 -14.82 16.39 4.87
C ASN A 332 -14.84 17.59 5.82
N ARG A 333 -15.54 17.43 6.95
CA ARG A 333 -15.74 18.49 7.96
C ARG A 333 -14.83 18.34 9.17
N ARG A 334 -14.47 17.10 9.52
CA ARG A 334 -13.66 16.77 10.69
C ARG A 334 -12.55 15.80 10.30
N PRO A 335 -11.30 16.08 10.63
CA PRO A 335 -10.15 15.23 10.30
C PRO A 335 -10.31 13.77 10.74
N ALA A 336 -10.88 13.53 11.93
CA ALA A 336 -11.10 12.20 12.46
C ALA A 336 -12.02 11.33 11.60
N GLU A 337 -12.92 11.91 10.78
CA GLU A 337 -13.83 11.17 9.88
C GLU A 337 -13.04 10.30 8.91
N GLU A 338 -12.03 10.88 8.26
CA GLU A 338 -11.17 10.15 7.32
C GLU A 338 -10.25 9.14 8.03
N GLY A 339 -9.75 9.49 9.22
CA GLY A 339 -9.00 8.55 10.01
C GLY A 339 -9.79 7.28 10.36
N LEU A 340 -11.08 7.43 10.71
CA LEU A 340 -11.95 6.28 10.98
C LEU A 340 -12.21 5.43 9.73
N VAL A 341 -12.23 6.03 8.54
CA VAL A 341 -12.34 5.31 7.26
C VAL A 341 -11.04 4.54 6.99
N ALA A 342 -9.91 5.23 7.00
CA ALA A 342 -8.60 4.64 6.71
C ALA A 342 -8.23 3.49 7.67
N ALA A 343 -8.74 3.51 8.91
CA ALA A 343 -8.51 2.43 9.87
C ALA A 343 -8.98 1.05 9.38
N TRP A 344 -9.91 0.98 8.44
CA TRP A 344 -10.42 -0.29 7.91
C TRP A 344 -9.60 -0.87 6.76
N GLU A 345 -8.70 -0.09 6.18
CA GLU A 345 -7.87 -0.51 5.04
C GLU A 345 -6.98 -1.71 5.37
N PRO A 346 -6.16 -1.69 6.46
CA PRO A 346 -5.33 -2.83 6.80
C PRO A 346 -6.12 -4.08 7.19
N PHE A 347 -7.34 -3.90 7.69
CA PHE A 347 -8.24 -5.03 7.97
C PHE A 347 -8.69 -5.70 6.68
N LEU A 348 -9.16 -4.92 5.70
CA LEU A 348 -9.57 -5.46 4.41
C LEU A 348 -8.40 -6.06 3.64
N ASP A 349 -7.28 -5.38 3.64
CA ASP A 349 -6.05 -5.78 2.96
C ASP A 349 -5.43 -7.04 3.59
N SER A 350 -4.89 -6.90 4.80
CA SER A 350 -4.05 -7.93 5.41
C SER A 350 -4.85 -9.01 6.15
N VAL A 351 -5.95 -8.64 6.85
CA VAL A 351 -6.72 -9.63 7.60
C VAL A 351 -7.66 -10.41 6.70
N ILE A 352 -8.25 -9.77 5.66
CA ILE A 352 -9.17 -10.48 4.75
C ILE A 352 -8.41 -10.99 3.52
N VAL A 353 -7.90 -10.10 2.66
CA VAL A 353 -7.40 -10.50 1.34
C VAL A 353 -6.13 -11.34 1.45
N CYS A 354 -5.14 -10.95 2.27
CA CYS A 354 -3.93 -11.76 2.46
C CYS A 354 -4.24 -13.13 3.10
N THR A 355 -5.18 -13.19 4.06
CA THR A 355 -5.57 -14.47 4.66
C THR A 355 -6.28 -15.38 3.65
N LEU A 356 -7.16 -14.84 2.80
CA LEU A 356 -7.79 -15.59 1.72
C LEU A 356 -6.76 -16.17 0.77
N THR A 357 -5.76 -15.39 0.35
CA THR A 357 -4.65 -15.86 -0.48
C THR A 357 -3.86 -16.97 0.21
N ALA A 358 -3.49 -16.77 1.47
CA ALA A 358 -2.71 -17.74 2.23
C ALA A 358 -3.46 -19.06 2.39
N VAL A 359 -4.74 -19.00 2.75
CA VAL A 359 -5.57 -20.21 2.89
C VAL A 359 -5.69 -20.93 1.55
N ALA A 360 -5.86 -20.20 0.41
CA ALA A 360 -5.93 -20.80 -0.91
C ALA A 360 -4.63 -21.56 -1.27
N ILE A 361 -3.46 -20.98 -0.96
CA ILE A 361 -2.15 -21.63 -1.19
C ILE A 361 -2.00 -22.86 -0.28
N VAL A 362 -2.40 -22.78 0.98
CA VAL A 362 -2.20 -23.85 1.95
C VAL A 362 -3.16 -25.02 1.71
N VAL A 363 -4.43 -24.78 1.41
CA VAL A 363 -5.42 -25.88 1.15
C VAL A 363 -5.09 -26.70 -0.09
N THR A 364 -4.38 -26.10 -1.08
CA THR A 364 -3.96 -26.81 -2.31
C THR A 364 -2.65 -27.59 -2.12
N GLY A 365 -1.95 -27.40 -1.00
CA GLY A 365 -0.65 -28.03 -0.75
C GLY A 365 0.54 -27.37 -1.49
N GLU A 366 0.30 -26.33 -2.27
CA GLU A 366 1.34 -25.66 -3.07
C GLU A 366 2.45 -25.03 -2.23
N HIS A 367 2.19 -24.71 -0.96
CA HIS A 367 3.21 -24.24 -0.01
C HIS A 367 4.36 -25.25 0.24
N LEU A 368 4.21 -26.52 -0.18
CA LEU A 368 5.23 -27.56 -0.12
C LEU A 368 6.04 -27.67 -1.42
N ASN A 369 5.71 -26.88 -2.44
CA ASN A 369 6.38 -26.91 -3.74
C ASN A 369 7.63 -26.01 -3.70
N GLU A 370 8.80 -26.62 -3.52
CA GLU A 370 10.10 -25.93 -3.45
C GLU A 370 10.54 -25.27 -4.77
N GLY A 371 9.87 -25.60 -5.89
CA GLY A 371 10.20 -25.07 -7.22
C GLY A 371 9.39 -23.82 -7.61
N ALA A 372 8.52 -23.31 -6.74
CA ALA A 372 7.67 -22.16 -7.04
C ALA A 372 7.82 -21.05 -5.97
N ASP A 373 7.94 -19.81 -6.41
CA ASP A 373 8.00 -18.63 -5.55
C ASP A 373 7.08 -17.50 -6.05
N GLY A 374 6.90 -16.47 -5.23
CA GLY A 374 6.15 -15.28 -5.62
C GLY A 374 4.79 -15.61 -6.25
N ILE A 375 4.52 -15.00 -7.41
CA ILE A 375 3.23 -15.13 -8.10
C ILE A 375 2.99 -16.54 -8.65
N THR A 376 4.05 -17.30 -8.96
CA THR A 376 3.97 -18.66 -9.50
C THR A 376 3.32 -19.61 -8.51
N LEU A 377 3.65 -19.50 -7.21
CA LEU A 377 3.01 -20.28 -6.15
C LEU A 377 1.50 -20.07 -6.08
N ALA A 378 1.05 -18.81 -6.19
CA ALA A 378 -0.37 -18.51 -6.24
C ALA A 378 -1.02 -19.01 -7.53
N THR A 379 -0.32 -18.92 -8.68
CA THR A 379 -0.82 -19.40 -9.97
C THR A 379 -1.06 -20.90 -9.94
N ASN A 380 -0.13 -21.67 -9.37
CA ASN A 380 -0.26 -23.11 -9.21
C ASN A 380 -1.46 -23.47 -8.34
N ALA A 381 -1.66 -22.76 -7.21
CA ALA A 381 -2.83 -23.00 -6.35
C ALA A 381 -4.17 -22.82 -7.10
N PHE A 382 -4.26 -21.85 -8.01
CA PHE A 382 -5.47 -21.66 -8.83
C PHE A 382 -5.57 -22.68 -9.96
N ALA A 383 -4.44 -23.14 -10.52
CA ALA A 383 -4.39 -24.18 -11.55
C ALA A 383 -4.93 -25.53 -11.06
N THR A 384 -4.92 -25.80 -9.75
CA THR A 384 -5.48 -27.03 -9.17
C THR A 384 -6.98 -27.19 -9.45
N VAL A 385 -7.72 -26.10 -9.64
CA VAL A 385 -9.14 -26.12 -10.03
C VAL A 385 -9.28 -26.50 -11.50
N SER A 386 -8.61 -25.80 -12.37
CA SER A 386 -8.44 -26.12 -13.80
C SER A 386 -7.41 -25.16 -14.41
N TYR A 387 -6.74 -25.59 -15.49
CA TYR A 387 -5.84 -24.70 -16.23
C TYR A 387 -6.54 -23.42 -16.70
N GLY A 388 -7.78 -23.50 -17.15
CA GLY A 388 -8.58 -22.33 -17.56
C GLY A 388 -8.83 -21.33 -16.43
N PHE A 389 -8.72 -21.76 -15.17
CA PHE A 389 -8.94 -20.90 -14.01
C PHE A 389 -7.77 -19.93 -13.77
N THR A 390 -6.56 -20.25 -14.28
CA THR A 390 -5.42 -19.34 -14.25
C THR A 390 -5.67 -18.03 -15.00
N PHE A 391 -6.50 -18.03 -16.07
CA PHE A 391 -6.85 -16.81 -16.79
C PHE A 391 -7.69 -15.83 -15.95
N ILE A 392 -8.50 -16.33 -15.01
CA ILE A 392 -9.23 -15.48 -14.06
C ILE A 392 -8.24 -14.82 -13.12
N LEU A 393 -7.27 -15.59 -12.61
CA LEU A 393 -6.19 -15.04 -11.79
C LEU A 393 -5.35 -14.02 -12.58
N THR A 394 -5.05 -14.30 -13.86
CA THR A 394 -4.34 -13.34 -14.75
C THR A 394 -5.08 -12.01 -14.83
N ALA A 395 -6.40 -12.04 -15.02
CA ALA A 395 -7.20 -10.82 -15.03
C ALA A 395 -7.12 -10.07 -13.68
N CYS A 396 -7.17 -10.79 -12.55
CA CYS A 396 -6.99 -10.19 -11.22
C CYS A 396 -5.60 -9.56 -11.08
N ILE A 397 -4.54 -10.28 -11.45
CA ILE A 397 -3.14 -9.83 -11.37
C ILE A 397 -2.95 -8.52 -12.15
N VAL A 398 -3.40 -8.49 -13.41
CA VAL A 398 -3.28 -7.30 -14.26
C VAL A 398 -4.06 -6.12 -13.69
N LEU A 399 -5.30 -6.34 -13.22
CA LEU A 399 -6.14 -5.28 -12.65
C LEU A 399 -5.54 -4.74 -11.33
N PHE A 400 -5.03 -5.62 -10.46
CA PHE A 400 -4.39 -5.23 -9.20
C PHE A 400 -3.11 -4.45 -9.45
N ALA A 401 -2.22 -4.95 -10.30
CA ALA A 401 -1.00 -4.27 -10.67
C ALA A 401 -1.29 -2.88 -11.27
N PHE A 402 -2.21 -2.81 -12.22
CA PHE A 402 -2.57 -1.58 -12.90
C PHE A 402 -3.14 -0.53 -11.93
N SER A 403 -4.06 -0.93 -11.05
CA SER A 403 -4.65 -0.02 -10.06
C SER A 403 -3.61 0.52 -9.07
N THR A 404 -2.66 -0.32 -8.65
CA THR A 404 -1.55 0.06 -7.77
C THR A 404 -0.61 1.06 -8.46
N VAL A 405 -0.21 0.78 -9.70
CA VAL A 405 0.64 1.69 -10.50
C VAL A 405 0.01 3.09 -10.58
N LEU A 406 -1.30 3.19 -10.80
CA LEU A 406 -2.00 4.47 -10.89
C LEU A 406 -1.96 5.25 -9.57
N SER A 407 -2.32 4.59 -8.45
CA SER A 407 -2.38 5.22 -7.13
C SER A 407 -1.00 5.71 -6.67
N TYR A 408 0.01 4.88 -6.86
CA TYR A 408 1.38 5.21 -6.43
C TYR A 408 2.03 6.30 -7.27
N CYS A 409 1.71 6.39 -8.57
CA CYS A 409 2.15 7.53 -9.38
C CYS A 409 1.65 8.85 -8.79
N TYR A 410 0.39 8.91 -8.37
CA TYR A 410 -0.16 10.09 -7.71
C TYR A 410 0.61 10.44 -6.42
N TYR A 411 0.90 9.44 -5.57
CA TYR A 411 1.67 9.67 -4.35
C TYR A 411 3.06 10.20 -4.66
N GLY A 412 3.73 9.66 -5.66
CA GLY A 412 5.02 10.17 -6.11
C GLY A 412 4.96 11.60 -6.66
N GLN A 413 3.95 11.91 -7.48
CA GLN A 413 3.73 13.26 -8.01
C GLN A 413 3.57 14.31 -6.90
N ILE A 414 2.83 14.00 -5.84
CA ILE A 414 2.61 14.93 -4.72
C ILE A 414 3.91 15.15 -3.94
N ASN A 415 4.65 14.08 -3.65
CA ASN A 415 5.91 14.17 -2.92
C ASN A 415 6.98 14.90 -3.74
N PHE A 416 7.13 14.56 -5.01
CA PHE A 416 8.07 15.25 -5.90
C PHE A 416 7.67 16.70 -6.14
N GLY A 417 6.36 16.96 -6.25
CA GLY A 417 5.82 18.32 -6.31
C GLY A 417 6.18 19.15 -5.08
N TYR A 418 6.08 18.60 -3.87
CA TYR A 418 6.45 19.27 -2.63
C TYR A 418 7.92 19.73 -2.65
N ILE A 419 8.85 18.89 -3.12
CA ILE A 419 10.28 19.22 -3.23
C ILE A 419 10.51 20.46 -4.10
N PHE A 420 9.69 20.64 -5.15
CA PHE A 420 9.80 21.72 -6.12
C PHE A 420 8.66 22.75 -6.02
N ASN A 421 8.19 23.06 -4.80
CA ASN A 421 7.15 24.05 -4.50
C ASN A 421 5.86 23.87 -5.33
N ASP A 422 5.40 22.63 -5.47
CA ASP A 422 4.21 22.22 -6.23
C ASP A 422 4.23 22.55 -7.72
N ASN A 423 5.44 22.68 -8.30
CA ASN A 423 5.61 22.96 -9.71
C ASN A 423 4.98 21.86 -10.59
N LYS A 424 4.06 22.26 -11.49
CA LYS A 424 3.36 21.36 -12.40
C LYS A 424 4.32 20.60 -13.34
N ARG A 425 5.39 21.28 -13.83
CA ARG A 425 6.39 20.63 -14.69
C ARG A 425 7.16 19.54 -13.95
N ALA A 426 7.51 19.77 -12.67
CA ALA A 426 8.17 18.76 -11.85
C ALA A 426 7.29 17.51 -11.71
N LYS A 427 5.98 17.68 -11.43
CA LYS A 427 5.03 16.56 -11.37
C LYS A 427 4.93 15.80 -12.70
N GLN A 428 4.95 16.49 -13.83
CA GLN A 428 4.93 15.87 -15.17
C GLN A 428 6.23 15.09 -15.46
N ILE A 429 7.40 15.67 -15.13
CA ILE A 429 8.70 15.01 -15.28
C ILE A 429 8.71 13.72 -14.44
N TYR A 430 8.25 13.79 -13.18
CA TYR A 430 8.13 12.62 -12.34
C TYR A 430 7.27 11.53 -12.97
N SER A 431 6.12 11.89 -13.56
CA SER A 431 5.22 10.94 -14.21
C SER A 431 5.89 10.24 -15.40
N VAL A 432 6.67 10.97 -16.19
CA VAL A 432 7.42 10.39 -17.31
C VAL A 432 8.46 9.40 -16.82
N ILE A 433 9.25 9.78 -15.79
CA ILE A 433 10.23 8.87 -15.18
C ILE A 433 9.51 7.63 -14.62
N TYR A 434 8.40 7.82 -13.92
CA TYR A 434 7.61 6.74 -13.34
C TYR A 434 7.10 5.75 -14.40
N ILE A 435 6.63 6.25 -15.56
CA ILE A 435 6.17 5.41 -16.67
C ILE A 435 7.34 4.61 -17.27
N ILE A 436 8.52 5.21 -17.42
CA ILE A 436 9.73 4.50 -17.89
C ILE A 436 10.10 3.39 -16.91
N MET A 437 9.98 3.63 -15.60
CA MET A 437 10.30 2.64 -14.57
C MET A 437 9.36 1.43 -14.58
N ILE A 438 8.16 1.48 -15.19
CA ILE A 438 7.32 0.30 -15.42
C ILE A 438 8.06 -0.69 -16.35
N VAL A 439 8.67 -0.18 -17.41
CA VAL A 439 9.41 -1.00 -18.38
C VAL A 439 10.66 -1.60 -17.74
N VAL A 440 11.41 -0.80 -16.98
CA VAL A 440 12.58 -1.25 -16.23
C VAL A 440 12.19 -2.36 -15.24
N GLY A 441 11.10 -2.16 -14.49
CA GLY A 441 10.63 -3.09 -13.48
C GLY A 441 10.26 -4.47 -14.04
N ALA A 442 9.69 -4.51 -15.23
CA ALA A 442 9.35 -5.76 -15.90
C ALA A 442 10.59 -6.58 -16.33
N SER A 443 11.79 -5.99 -16.28
CA SER A 443 13.06 -6.56 -16.78
C SER A 443 14.07 -6.85 -15.66
N VAL A 444 13.78 -6.53 -14.40
CA VAL A 444 14.70 -6.72 -13.26
C VAL A 444 14.34 -7.99 -12.49
N SER A 445 15.31 -8.63 -11.84
CA SER A 445 15.07 -9.83 -11.03
C SER A 445 14.16 -9.56 -9.82
N LEU A 446 13.37 -10.56 -9.43
CA LEU A 446 12.45 -10.46 -8.29
C LEU A 446 13.17 -10.10 -7.00
N ASP A 447 14.31 -10.71 -6.71
CA ASP A 447 15.10 -10.44 -5.50
C ASP A 447 15.46 -8.95 -5.38
N THR A 448 16.06 -8.38 -6.42
CA THR A 448 16.43 -6.95 -6.44
C THR A 448 15.22 -6.04 -6.27
N VAL A 449 14.11 -6.38 -6.90
CA VAL A 449 12.86 -5.62 -6.81
C VAL A 449 12.28 -5.63 -5.41
N VAL A 450 12.25 -6.80 -4.76
CA VAL A 450 11.75 -6.96 -3.39
C VAL A 450 12.63 -6.18 -2.41
N ARG A 451 13.94 -6.37 -2.47
CA ARG A 451 14.92 -5.71 -1.58
C ARG A 451 14.86 -4.18 -1.71
N PHE A 452 14.79 -3.67 -2.94
CA PHE A 452 14.64 -2.22 -3.19
C PHE A 452 13.34 -1.67 -2.62
N SER A 453 12.23 -2.35 -2.89
CA SER A 453 10.90 -1.93 -2.45
C SER A 453 10.79 -1.91 -0.92
N ASP A 454 11.28 -2.96 -0.28
CA ASP A 454 11.31 -3.05 1.18
C ASP A 454 12.17 -1.94 1.78
N ALA A 455 13.43 -1.81 1.34
CA ALA A 455 14.35 -0.83 1.88
C ALA A 455 13.78 0.60 1.81
N THR A 456 13.18 0.97 0.68
CA THR A 456 12.61 2.30 0.49
C THR A 456 11.35 2.53 1.32
N PHE A 457 10.45 1.55 1.46
CA PHE A 457 9.26 1.68 2.30
C PHE A 457 9.61 1.79 3.79
N PHE A 458 10.53 0.97 4.26
CA PHE A 458 10.97 1.04 5.64
C PHE A 458 11.69 2.36 5.96
N LEU A 459 12.45 2.91 5.00
CA LEU A 459 13.11 4.20 5.15
C LEU A 459 12.11 5.33 5.44
N VAL A 460 11.02 5.42 4.68
CA VAL A 460 10.01 6.49 4.84
C VAL A 460 9.11 6.28 6.04
N ALA A 461 8.99 5.07 6.54
CA ALA A 461 8.25 4.79 7.78
C ALA A 461 8.91 5.43 9.02
N ILE A 462 10.23 5.65 9.00
CA ILE A 462 10.93 6.27 10.12
C ILE A 462 10.43 7.69 10.40
N PRO A 463 10.51 8.66 9.47
CA PRO A 463 10.04 10.02 9.69
C PRO A 463 8.53 10.11 9.87
N ASN A 464 7.74 9.27 9.19
CA ASN A 464 6.29 9.25 9.31
C ASN A 464 5.85 8.89 10.73
N LEU A 465 6.33 7.78 11.28
CA LEU A 465 6.02 7.38 12.67
C LEU A 465 6.57 8.36 13.69
N LEU A 466 7.76 8.91 13.47
CA LEU A 466 8.31 9.96 14.35
C LEU A 466 7.37 11.17 14.41
N GLY A 467 6.82 11.58 13.26
CA GLY A 467 5.81 12.63 13.19
C GLY A 467 4.55 12.29 13.99
N ILE A 468 4.05 11.04 13.86
CA ILE A 468 2.89 10.56 14.62
C ILE A 468 3.16 10.61 16.13
N TYR A 469 4.33 10.15 16.60
CA TYR A 469 4.69 10.22 18.03
C TYR A 469 4.73 11.66 18.55
N LEU A 470 5.39 12.56 17.83
CA LEU A 470 5.52 13.97 18.22
C LEU A 470 4.17 14.71 18.21
N LEU A 471 3.27 14.34 17.31
CA LEU A 471 1.93 14.91 17.18
C LEU A 471 0.83 14.11 17.85
N ALA A 472 1.18 13.09 18.66
CA ALA A 472 0.22 12.21 19.32
C ALA A 472 -0.79 12.95 20.19
N LYS A 473 -0.36 14.03 20.90
CA LYS A 473 -1.23 14.81 21.79
C LYS A 473 -2.34 15.55 21.02
N PRO A 474 -2.07 16.39 20.00
CA PRO A 474 -3.11 17.02 19.20
C PRO A 474 -3.97 16.00 18.44
N LEU A 475 -3.38 14.92 17.92
CA LEU A 475 -4.08 13.83 17.27
C LEU A 475 -5.13 13.17 18.20
N ARG A 476 -4.72 12.79 19.40
CA ARG A 476 -5.63 12.21 20.40
C ARG A 476 -6.75 13.18 20.79
N LYS A 477 -6.45 14.48 20.90
CA LYS A 477 -7.44 15.50 21.18
C LYS A 477 -8.54 15.54 20.10
N GLU A 478 -8.15 15.55 18.82
CA GLU A 478 -9.10 15.55 17.69
C GLU A 478 -9.98 14.29 17.70
N ILE A 479 -9.39 13.09 17.77
CA ILE A 479 -10.12 11.83 17.79
C ILE A 479 -11.07 11.75 18.97
N SER A 480 -10.62 12.16 20.17
CA SER A 480 -11.45 12.12 21.39
C SER A 480 -12.62 13.09 21.32
N SER A 481 -12.37 14.32 20.86
CA SER A 481 -13.39 15.36 20.66
C SER A 481 -14.45 14.93 19.63
N TYR A 482 -14.00 14.32 18.52
CA TYR A 482 -14.92 13.78 17.53
C TYR A 482 -15.81 12.67 18.11
N ARG A 483 -15.22 11.73 18.85
CA ARG A 483 -15.96 10.63 19.49
C ARG A 483 -16.96 11.12 20.54
N GLN A 484 -16.63 12.16 21.29
CA GLN A 484 -17.55 12.79 22.25
C GLN A 484 -18.74 13.43 21.53
N ALA A 485 -18.49 14.22 20.49
CA ALA A 485 -19.55 14.83 19.66
C ALA A 485 -20.43 13.76 18.99
N ALA A 486 -19.84 12.67 18.50
CA ALA A 486 -20.59 11.56 17.92
C ALA A 486 -21.47 10.83 18.95
N ALA A 487 -20.98 10.65 20.18
CA ALA A 487 -21.74 10.04 21.26
C ALA A 487 -22.86 10.95 21.77
N ALA A 488 -22.67 12.28 21.76
CA ALA A 488 -23.67 13.28 22.10
C ALA A 488 -24.73 13.48 20.99
N GLY A 489 -24.56 12.84 19.81
CA GLY A 489 -25.49 13.00 18.68
C GLY A 489 -25.28 14.29 17.87
N GLU A 490 -24.21 15.03 18.13
CA GLU A 490 -23.91 16.32 17.47
C GLU A 490 -23.41 16.17 16.03
N ILE A 491 -23.02 14.93 15.64
CA ILE A 491 -22.57 14.63 14.26
C ILE A 491 -23.78 14.28 13.41
N GLU A 492 -24.44 15.33 12.89
CA GLU A 492 -25.60 15.17 12.04
C GLU A 492 -25.22 14.94 10.56
N PRO A 493 -25.97 14.08 9.84
CA PRO A 493 -25.82 13.93 8.41
C PRO A 493 -26.13 15.23 7.67
N VAL A 494 -25.30 15.53 6.68
CA VAL A 494 -25.57 16.65 5.75
C VAL A 494 -26.87 16.39 4.98
N PRO A 495 -27.74 17.39 4.75
CA PRO A 495 -28.95 17.24 3.93
C PRO A 495 -28.63 16.68 2.54
N LYS A 496 -29.47 15.79 2.00
CA LYS A 496 -29.20 15.10 0.72
C LYS A 496 -28.84 16.02 -0.44
N LYS A 497 -29.46 17.21 -0.55
CA LYS A 497 -29.22 18.21 -1.61
C LYS A 497 -27.80 18.81 -1.58
N ASP A 498 -27.21 18.93 -0.37
CA ASP A 498 -25.91 19.56 -0.14
C ASP A 498 -24.77 18.53 0.01
N ARG A 499 -25.13 17.24 0.04
CA ARG A 499 -24.22 16.11 0.29
C ARG A 499 -23.35 15.82 -0.93
N VAL A 500 -22.11 15.41 -0.68
CA VAL A 500 -21.24 14.83 -1.70
C VAL A 500 -21.81 13.48 -2.15
N ASN A 501 -21.88 13.22 -3.45
CA ASN A 501 -22.24 11.88 -3.97
C ASN A 501 -20.99 10.98 -3.98
N LEU A 502 -21.18 9.66 -3.92
CA LEU A 502 -20.07 8.67 -3.86
C LEU A 502 -19.07 8.82 -5.00
N LEU A 503 -19.54 9.13 -6.20
CA LEU A 503 -18.77 9.23 -7.43
C LEU A 503 -18.86 10.64 -8.06
N ASP A 504 -18.91 11.70 -7.25
CA ASP A 504 -18.92 13.05 -7.79
C ASP A 504 -17.63 13.29 -8.59
N HIS A 505 -17.78 13.46 -9.89
CA HIS A 505 -16.68 13.73 -10.81
C HIS A 505 -16.21 15.18 -10.64
N GLY A 506 -14.93 15.35 -10.45
CA GLY A 506 -14.13 16.56 -10.37
C GLY A 506 -14.90 17.88 -10.44
N PHE A 507 -14.90 18.60 -9.33
CA PHE A 507 -15.53 19.93 -9.28
C PHE A 507 -14.80 20.85 -10.26
N PRO A 508 -15.53 21.57 -11.12
CA PRO A 508 -14.90 22.58 -11.96
C PRO A 508 -14.26 23.63 -11.04
N THR A 509 -12.96 23.82 -11.20
CA THR A 509 -12.14 24.87 -10.57
C THR A 509 -12.60 26.30 -10.94
N ASN A 510 -13.74 26.45 -11.60
CA ASN A 510 -14.23 27.71 -12.16
C ASN A 510 -15.33 28.42 -11.34
N GLN A 511 -15.62 28.02 -10.09
CA GLN A 511 -16.56 28.82 -9.27
C GLN A 511 -15.89 30.00 -8.54
N ALA A 512 -14.57 30.14 -8.56
CA ALA A 512 -13.87 31.30 -7.99
C ALA A 512 -13.93 32.58 -8.86
N LYS A 513 -14.44 32.53 -10.10
CA LYS A 513 -14.52 33.69 -11.01
C LYS A 513 -15.91 34.30 -11.20
N LYS A 514 -16.87 34.01 -10.31
CA LYS A 514 -18.19 34.63 -10.31
C LYS A 514 -18.54 35.28 -8.98
N LYS A 515 -17.63 36.08 -8.42
CA LYS A 515 -17.94 37.12 -7.44
C LYS A 515 -16.88 38.19 -7.59
N GLU A 516 -17.17 39.10 -8.50
CA GLU A 516 -16.74 40.49 -8.49
C GLU A 516 -17.19 41.09 -9.84
N ASP A 517 -18.45 41.36 -9.94
CA ASP A 517 -18.94 42.41 -10.82
C ASP A 517 -19.50 43.52 -9.90
N PRO A 518 -18.76 44.63 -9.69
CA PRO A 518 -19.18 45.70 -8.80
C PRO A 518 -19.98 46.77 -9.54
N HIS A 519 -20.86 46.38 -10.45
CA HIS A 519 -21.80 47.31 -11.06
C HIS A 519 -23.12 46.60 -11.38
N VAL A 520 -24.00 46.46 -10.37
CA VAL A 520 -25.43 46.77 -10.40
C VAL A 520 -25.89 46.95 -8.94
#